data_feb6a551e69efa764b1c79620d2e684f
#
_entry.id   feb6a551e69efa764b1c79620d2e684f
#
_cell.length_a   1.000
_cell.length_b   1.000
_cell.length_c   1.000
_cell.angle_alpha   90.00
_cell.angle_beta   90.00
_cell.angle_gamma   90.00
#
_symmetry.space_group_name_H-M   'P 1'
#
loop_
_entity.id
_entity.type
_entity.pdbx_description
1 polymer ?
#
loop_
_entity_poly.entity_id
_entity_poly.type
_entity_poly.pdbx_seq_one_letter_code
_entity_poly.pdbx_strand_id
1 'polypeptide(L)'
;MEPGALLVFVGLLFFNSESASSAVCDVNIDPSRVVVRFGDPVIVNCSTTREDVFEAGWESSINPVNEPNSKITVWNVSSLIVWDAEPKCFINYMNEPRQCVEKLDLVIYKSPESVSLIAPEFMKIGVESTITCQVLDVAPARYLSVKLYKGDEQLGNRSFTHDSTRFPVNESVPFPVTPTRADNGAEYTCVAELQLGPGGPKPNPTKRSPPLKMPVVYKPSLLSAAEENVEVREGGSIVLKCSADGNPAPKYEWKYRIADNVQEITKDGVSTVNIPRASSSNDRVYECHAKNRYGVATKNITLTVKGGTPWIMIILLIIGVVLAIAIIVGGIKFCGR
;
A
#
# COMPACT_ATOMS: atom_id res chain seq x y z
N MET A 1 -54.00 20.17 90.23
CA MET A 1 -52.58 19.94 89.96
C MET A 1 -52.40 20.13 88.44
N GLU A 2 -52.03 21.33 88.05
CA GLU A 2 -51.76 21.70 86.63
C GLU A 2 -50.32 21.40 86.29
N PRO A 3 -50.04 20.97 85.10
CA PRO A 3 -48.66 20.93 84.60
C PRO A 3 -48.36 22.18 83.74
N GLY A 4 -47.28 22.85 84.11
CA GLY A 4 -46.78 24.05 83.47
C GLY A 4 -46.29 23.77 82.04
N ALA A 5 -46.63 24.66 81.12
CA ALA A 5 -46.15 24.71 79.76
C ALA A 5 -44.78 25.37 79.69
N LEU A 6 -43.79 24.69 79.24
CA LEU A 6 -42.41 25.16 78.91
C LEU A 6 -42.38 25.69 77.48
N LEU A 7 -42.38 27.02 77.33
CA LEU A 7 -42.16 27.66 76.01
C LEU A 7 -40.67 27.62 75.64
N VAL A 8 -40.33 26.83 74.62
CA VAL A 8 -38.98 26.82 73.99
C VAL A 8 -38.98 27.84 72.89
N PHE A 9 -38.20 28.93 73.07
CA PHE A 9 -37.91 29.86 72.02
C PHE A 9 -36.84 29.26 71.10
N VAL A 10 -37.24 28.87 69.88
CA VAL A 10 -36.29 28.47 68.79
C VAL A 10 -35.89 29.73 68.05
N GLY A 11 -34.70 30.21 68.35
CA GLY A 11 -34.08 31.29 67.60
C GLY A 11 -33.62 30.81 66.22
N LEU A 12 -34.33 31.25 65.18
CA LEU A 12 -33.91 31.07 63.76
C LEU A 12 -32.66 31.96 63.44
N LEU A 13 -31.47 31.40 63.52
CA LEU A 13 -30.28 31.99 62.95
C LEU A 13 -30.36 31.93 61.42
N PHE A 14 -30.71 33.03 60.78
CA PHE A 14 -30.53 33.22 59.35
C PHE A 14 -29.03 33.32 59.06
N PHE A 15 -28.41 32.24 58.64
CA PHE A 15 -27.14 32.32 57.97
C PHE A 15 -27.37 32.90 56.56
N ASN A 16 -27.08 34.18 56.41
CA ASN A 16 -26.82 34.75 55.08
C ASN A 16 -25.64 34.01 54.49
N SER A 17 -25.89 33.01 53.61
CA SER A 17 -24.88 32.54 52.71
C SER A 17 -24.66 33.65 51.67
N GLU A 18 -23.68 34.52 51.90
CA GLU A 18 -23.07 35.29 50.80
C GLU A 18 -22.58 34.24 49.79
N SER A 19 -23.32 34.10 48.69
CA SER A 19 -22.79 33.45 47.50
C SER A 19 -21.59 34.29 47.04
N ALA A 20 -20.40 33.79 47.36
CA ALA A 20 -19.18 34.30 46.77
C ALA A 20 -19.34 34.24 45.25
N SER A 21 -19.59 35.37 44.62
CA SER A 21 -19.53 35.50 43.18
C SER A 21 -18.13 34.99 42.78
N SER A 22 -18.12 33.86 42.08
CA SER A 22 -16.90 33.34 41.47
C SER A 22 -16.39 34.48 40.57
N ALA A 23 -15.29 35.12 40.95
CA ALA A 23 -14.66 36.15 40.15
C ALA A 23 -14.33 35.53 38.78
N VAL A 24 -14.95 36.08 37.74
CA VAL A 24 -14.74 35.62 36.38
C VAL A 24 -13.34 36.09 35.97
N CYS A 25 -12.43 35.12 35.73
CA CYS A 25 -11.12 35.40 35.16
C CYS A 25 -11.31 35.97 33.74
N ASP A 26 -10.83 37.23 33.56
CA ASP A 26 -10.84 37.92 32.27
C ASP A 26 -9.40 37.95 31.72
N VAL A 27 -9.02 36.82 31.06
CA VAL A 27 -7.72 36.65 30.43
C VAL A 27 -7.96 36.26 28.97
N ASN A 28 -7.46 37.07 28.06
CA ASN A 28 -7.60 36.84 26.62
C ASN A 28 -6.22 36.68 25.98
N ILE A 29 -6.00 35.50 25.35
CA ILE A 29 -4.77 35.19 24.61
C ILE A 29 -5.05 35.32 23.10
N ASP A 30 -4.26 36.12 22.40
CA ASP A 30 -4.39 36.34 20.96
C ASP A 30 -3.02 36.22 20.25
N PRO A 31 -2.91 35.23 19.32
CA PRO A 31 -3.88 34.17 19.02
C PRO A 31 -3.96 33.10 20.12
N SER A 32 -5.16 32.55 20.36
CA SER A 32 -5.41 31.51 21.40
C SER A 32 -4.76 30.17 21.08
N ARG A 33 -4.41 29.93 19.81
CA ARG A 33 -3.70 28.75 19.32
C ARG A 33 -2.57 29.17 18.40
N VAL A 34 -1.38 28.60 18.61
CA VAL A 34 -0.18 28.82 17.80
C VAL A 34 0.38 27.47 17.32
N VAL A 35 0.65 27.36 16.03
CA VAL A 35 1.38 26.26 15.43
C VAL A 35 2.67 26.81 14.82
N VAL A 36 3.80 26.47 15.41
CA VAL A 36 5.10 27.05 15.08
C VAL A 36 6.13 25.96 14.80
N ARG A 37 6.99 26.18 13.81
CA ARG A 37 8.10 25.27 13.53
C ARG A 37 9.18 25.45 14.60
N PHE A 38 9.80 24.36 15.04
CA PHE A 38 10.95 24.41 15.94
C PHE A 38 12.06 25.29 15.36
N GLY A 39 12.53 26.23 16.15
CA GLY A 39 13.54 27.22 15.76
C GLY A 39 12.97 28.54 15.21
N ASP A 40 11.69 28.59 14.84
CA ASP A 40 11.06 29.81 14.34
C ASP A 40 10.64 30.75 15.48
N PRO A 41 10.46 32.06 15.20
CA PRO A 41 10.00 33.03 16.18
C PRO A 41 8.51 32.88 16.49
N VAL A 42 8.09 33.28 17.67
CA VAL A 42 6.69 33.34 18.09
C VAL A 42 6.41 34.61 18.90
N ILE A 43 5.28 35.24 18.64
CA ILE A 43 4.80 36.42 19.38
C ILE A 43 3.32 36.18 19.70
N VAL A 44 2.95 36.29 20.98
CA VAL A 44 1.58 36.11 21.46
C VAL A 44 1.25 37.20 22.47
N ASN A 45 0.09 37.84 22.31
CA ASN A 45 -0.42 38.83 23.22
C ASN A 45 -1.33 38.17 24.27
N CYS A 46 -1.26 38.65 25.48
CA CYS A 46 -2.23 38.37 26.51
C CYS A 46 -2.79 39.66 27.07
N SER A 47 -4.09 39.78 27.26
CA SER A 47 -4.74 41.00 27.67
C SER A 47 -5.96 40.75 28.56
N THR A 48 -6.39 41.84 29.26
CA THR A 48 -7.65 41.87 29.99
C THR A 48 -8.38 43.18 29.73
N THR A 49 -9.69 43.20 29.90
CA THR A 49 -10.51 44.42 29.84
C THR A 49 -10.64 45.11 31.19
N ARG A 50 -10.24 44.48 32.29
CA ARG A 50 -10.32 45.03 33.65
C ARG A 50 -9.27 46.11 33.90
N GLU A 51 -9.64 47.09 34.78
CA GLU A 51 -8.76 48.22 35.12
C GLU A 51 -7.90 47.95 36.35
N ASP A 52 -8.33 47.02 37.22
CA ASP A 52 -7.71 46.78 38.55
C ASP A 52 -6.58 45.74 38.49
N VAL A 53 -5.74 45.82 37.47
CA VAL A 53 -4.59 44.94 37.31
C VAL A 53 -3.44 45.36 38.22
N PHE A 54 -2.95 44.39 39.01
CA PHE A 54 -1.74 44.56 39.81
C PHE A 54 -0.49 44.14 39.03
N GLU A 55 -0.62 43.03 38.27
CA GLU A 55 0.49 42.42 37.54
C GLU A 55 -0.03 41.50 36.45
N ALA A 56 0.60 41.51 35.29
CA ALA A 56 0.36 40.57 34.21
C ALA A 56 1.67 40.00 33.70
N GLY A 57 1.64 38.76 33.18
CA GLY A 57 2.86 38.17 32.66
C GLY A 57 2.66 36.81 32.01
N TRP A 58 3.78 36.22 31.64
CA TRP A 58 3.87 34.90 31.05
C TRP A 58 4.78 33.98 31.85
N GLU A 59 4.25 32.88 32.35
CA GLU A 59 5.04 31.75 32.87
C GLU A 59 5.43 30.84 31.74
N SER A 60 6.72 30.69 31.48
CA SER A 60 7.26 29.81 30.45
C SER A 60 8.69 29.41 30.79
N SER A 61 9.13 28.25 30.31
CA SER A 61 10.51 27.78 30.39
C SER A 61 11.49 28.62 29.53
N ILE A 62 10.94 29.41 28.61
CA ILE A 62 11.71 30.31 27.73
C ILE A 62 11.07 31.72 27.73
N ASN A 63 11.84 32.73 27.93
CA ASN A 63 11.43 34.14 27.95
C ASN A 63 10.20 34.41 28.85
N PRO A 64 10.23 34.07 30.15
CA PRO A 64 9.18 34.49 31.07
C PRO A 64 9.09 36.03 31.14
N VAL A 65 7.88 36.55 31.24
CA VAL A 65 7.61 38.01 31.26
C VAL A 65 6.80 38.34 32.50
N ASN A 66 7.15 39.48 33.14
CA ASN A 66 6.42 40.02 34.27
C ASN A 66 6.30 41.55 34.16
N GLU A 67 5.07 42.04 34.04
CA GLU A 67 4.78 43.47 33.83
C GLU A 67 3.84 44.02 34.91
N PRO A 68 4.32 44.85 35.82
CA PRO A 68 3.48 45.45 36.85
C PRO A 68 2.54 46.49 36.25
N ASN A 69 1.29 46.52 36.75
CA ASN A 69 0.23 47.47 36.38
C ASN A 69 -0.07 47.53 34.87
N SER A 70 0.15 46.44 34.14
CA SER A 70 -0.11 46.35 32.70
C SER A 70 -1.32 45.47 32.39
N LYS A 71 -2.20 45.95 31.51
CA LYS A 71 -3.34 45.17 30.98
C LYS A 71 -2.96 44.30 29.80
N ILE A 72 -1.80 44.47 29.23
CA ILE A 72 -1.31 43.76 28.05
C ILE A 72 0.12 43.31 28.35
N THR A 73 0.39 42.05 28.09
CA THR A 73 1.71 41.46 28.16
C THR A 73 2.00 40.65 26.92
N VAL A 74 3.24 40.62 26.45
CA VAL A 74 3.62 40.00 25.19
C VAL A 74 4.68 38.93 25.44
N TRP A 75 4.35 37.71 25.09
CA TRP A 75 5.34 36.62 25.01
C TRP A 75 6.01 36.64 23.63
N ASN A 76 7.27 37.10 23.62
CA ASN A 76 8.05 37.25 22.40
C ASN A 76 9.31 36.38 22.48
N VAL A 77 9.38 35.34 21.63
CA VAL A 77 10.52 34.43 21.53
C VAL A 77 11.09 34.54 20.13
N SER A 78 12.32 34.95 19.99
CA SER A 78 12.99 35.13 18.69
C SER A 78 13.32 33.82 17.99
N SER A 79 13.48 32.71 18.74
CA SER A 79 13.70 31.36 18.23
C SER A 79 13.25 30.36 19.27
N LEU A 80 12.20 29.60 18.95
CA LEU A 80 11.62 28.61 19.87
C LEU A 80 12.36 27.27 19.76
N ILE A 81 13.34 27.08 20.65
CA ILE A 81 14.25 25.92 20.67
C ILE A 81 13.98 24.93 21.82
N VAL A 82 12.82 25.04 22.46
CA VAL A 82 12.42 24.25 23.62
C VAL A 82 11.13 23.51 23.26
N TRP A 83 11.12 22.16 23.31
CA TRP A 83 9.98 21.32 22.94
C TRP A 83 8.86 21.32 23.98
N ASP A 84 9.20 21.49 25.25
CA ASP A 84 8.30 21.45 26.40
C ASP A 84 7.87 22.84 26.88
N ALA A 85 7.96 23.84 26.03
CA ALA A 85 7.41 25.14 26.32
C ALA A 85 5.90 25.05 26.55
N GLU A 86 5.47 25.40 27.75
CA GLU A 86 4.07 25.45 28.14
C GLU A 86 3.73 26.88 28.65
N PRO A 87 3.68 27.86 27.74
CA PRO A 87 3.41 29.21 28.11
C PRO A 87 2.01 29.38 28.69
N LYS A 88 1.93 30.03 29.86
CA LYS A 88 0.69 30.40 30.54
C LYS A 88 0.69 31.88 30.75
N CYS A 89 -0.34 32.55 30.30
CA CYS A 89 -0.57 33.92 30.68
C CYS A 89 -1.20 33.97 32.05
N PHE A 90 -0.72 34.84 32.91
CA PHE A 90 -1.33 35.10 34.18
C PHE A 90 -1.63 36.61 34.36
N ILE A 91 -2.71 36.89 35.10
CA ILE A 91 -3.09 38.25 35.50
C ILE A 91 -3.50 38.21 36.98
N ASN A 92 -2.86 39.09 37.76
CA ASN A 92 -3.16 39.34 39.16
C ASN A 92 -3.97 40.64 39.30
N TYR A 93 -5.11 40.59 39.94
CA TYR A 93 -5.96 41.75 40.19
C TYR A 93 -5.82 42.23 41.63
N MET A 94 -5.93 43.57 41.88
CA MET A 94 -5.68 44.16 43.18
C MET A 94 -6.54 43.63 44.32
N ASN A 95 -7.77 43.23 44.02
CA ASN A 95 -8.74 42.79 45.01
C ASN A 95 -9.09 41.31 44.92
N GLU A 96 -8.35 40.52 44.15
CA GLU A 96 -8.60 39.11 43.97
C GLU A 96 -7.47 38.27 44.60
N PRO A 97 -7.81 37.30 45.45
CA PRO A 97 -6.80 36.49 46.14
C PRO A 97 -6.20 35.41 45.25
N ARG A 98 -6.76 35.15 44.04
CA ARG A 98 -6.34 34.12 43.13
C ARG A 98 -5.82 34.71 41.83
N GLN A 99 -4.70 34.20 41.36
CA GLN A 99 -4.17 34.48 40.05
C GLN A 99 -5.10 33.88 38.96
N CYS A 100 -5.43 34.68 37.97
CA CYS A 100 -6.11 34.22 36.77
C CYS A 100 -5.06 33.74 35.77
N VAL A 101 -5.18 32.46 35.36
CA VAL A 101 -4.19 31.80 34.47
C VAL A 101 -4.91 31.18 33.32
N GLU A 102 -4.41 31.47 32.10
CA GLU A 102 -4.87 30.80 30.86
C GLU A 102 -3.66 30.19 30.13
N LYS A 103 -3.82 28.98 29.61
CA LYS A 103 -2.77 28.27 28.91
C LYS A 103 -2.88 28.48 27.40
N LEU A 104 -1.79 28.86 26.75
CA LEU A 104 -1.70 28.92 25.29
C LEU A 104 -1.74 27.50 24.69
N ASP A 105 -2.59 27.27 23.70
CA ASP A 105 -2.55 26.06 22.87
C ASP A 105 -1.40 26.16 21.87
N LEU A 106 -0.20 25.74 22.32
CA LEU A 106 1.02 25.80 21.55
C LEU A 106 1.37 24.42 20.97
N VAL A 107 1.50 24.36 19.64
CA VAL A 107 1.97 23.18 18.90
C VAL A 107 3.32 23.52 18.24
N ILE A 108 4.38 22.92 18.74
CA ILE A 108 5.72 23.02 18.14
C ILE A 108 5.90 21.82 17.22
N TYR A 109 6.31 22.04 15.96
CA TYR A 109 6.45 20.94 15.01
C TYR A 109 7.82 20.92 14.32
N LYS A 110 8.22 19.74 13.89
CA LYS A 110 9.34 19.48 12.98
C LYS A 110 8.85 18.60 11.85
N SER A 111 9.05 19.05 10.60
CA SER A 111 8.75 18.22 9.43
C SER A 111 9.63 16.97 9.39
N PRO A 112 9.16 15.84 8.84
CA PRO A 112 9.98 14.64 8.71
C PRO A 112 11.32 14.96 8.03
N GLU A 113 12.44 14.55 8.63
CA GLU A 113 13.77 14.74 8.03
C GLU A 113 13.96 13.83 6.82
N SER A 114 13.54 12.56 6.93
CA SER A 114 13.55 11.63 5.83
C SER A 114 12.39 10.64 5.90
N VAL A 115 12.00 10.13 4.72
CA VAL A 115 11.04 9.02 4.56
C VAL A 115 11.65 8.01 3.60
N SER A 116 11.66 6.74 4.00
CA SER A 116 12.19 5.64 3.21
C SER A 116 11.32 4.38 3.32
N LEU A 117 11.52 3.44 2.40
CA LEU A 117 10.87 2.14 2.38
C LEU A 117 11.87 1.04 2.65
N ILE A 118 11.49 0.10 3.53
CA ILE A 118 12.17 -1.18 3.72
C ILE A 118 11.22 -2.27 3.23
N ALA A 119 11.69 -3.13 2.33
CA ALA A 119 10.92 -4.23 1.79
C ALA A 119 11.85 -5.42 1.50
N PRO A 120 11.32 -6.65 1.34
CA PRO A 120 12.09 -7.79 0.88
C PRO A 120 12.62 -7.57 -0.54
N GLU A 121 13.65 -8.31 -0.95
CA GLU A 121 14.23 -8.23 -2.31
C GLU A 121 13.18 -8.54 -3.41
N PHE A 122 12.22 -9.41 -3.12
CA PHE A 122 11.09 -9.77 -3.99
C PHE A 122 9.89 -10.21 -3.14
N MET A 123 8.71 -10.16 -3.73
CA MET A 123 7.47 -10.72 -3.14
C MET A 123 7.04 -11.96 -3.91
N LYS A 124 6.41 -12.93 -3.24
CA LYS A 124 5.79 -14.09 -3.88
C LYS A 124 4.31 -13.85 -4.10
N ILE A 125 3.82 -14.17 -5.29
CA ILE A 125 2.38 -14.07 -5.62
C ILE A 125 1.51 -14.77 -4.56
N GLY A 126 0.47 -14.07 -4.08
CA GLY A 126 -0.50 -14.59 -3.12
C GLY A 126 0.04 -14.85 -1.71
N VAL A 127 1.29 -14.47 -1.42
CA VAL A 127 1.89 -14.58 -0.10
C VAL A 127 2.02 -13.17 0.49
N GLU A 128 1.46 -12.97 1.68
CA GLU A 128 1.59 -11.71 2.39
C GLU A 128 3.07 -11.37 2.65
N SER A 129 3.45 -10.16 2.33
CA SER A 129 4.76 -9.57 2.55
C SER A 129 4.60 -8.24 3.26
N THR A 130 5.59 -7.79 4.01
CA THR A 130 5.54 -6.51 4.72
C THR A 130 6.43 -5.49 4.02
N ILE A 131 5.85 -4.32 3.71
CA ILE A 131 6.59 -3.12 3.31
C ILE A 131 6.54 -2.16 4.50
N THR A 132 7.69 -1.72 5.00
CA THR A 132 7.78 -0.83 6.15
C THR A 132 8.17 0.58 5.70
N CYS A 133 7.33 1.56 6.06
CA CYS A 133 7.67 2.98 5.95
C CYS A 133 8.51 3.39 7.14
N GLN A 134 9.69 3.94 6.92
CA GLN A 134 10.50 4.60 7.95
C GLN A 134 10.38 6.11 7.79
N VAL A 135 10.00 6.78 8.87
CA VAL A 135 9.90 8.24 8.98
C VAL A 135 10.85 8.67 10.08
N LEU A 136 11.83 9.48 9.77
CA LEU A 136 12.83 9.90 10.74
C LEU A 136 12.62 11.35 11.17
N ASP A 137 12.84 11.57 12.47
CA ASP A 137 13.00 12.88 13.09
C ASP A 137 11.80 13.82 12.83
N VAL A 138 10.60 13.37 13.21
CA VAL A 138 9.33 14.08 13.03
C VAL A 138 8.68 14.40 14.38
N ALA A 139 8.11 15.57 14.55
CA ALA A 139 7.39 15.98 15.77
C ALA A 139 6.19 16.88 15.48
N PRO A 140 5.14 16.81 16.31
CA PRO A 140 4.82 15.77 17.28
C PRO A 140 4.15 14.58 16.56
N ALA A 141 4.41 13.36 17.02
CA ALA A 141 3.90 12.12 16.41
C ALA A 141 2.37 12.10 16.30
N ARG A 142 1.64 12.64 17.27
CA ARG A 142 0.16 12.68 17.30
C ARG A 142 -0.50 13.29 16.05
N TYR A 143 0.21 14.13 15.32
CA TYR A 143 -0.27 14.76 14.08
C TYR A 143 0.24 14.06 12.82
N LEU A 144 1.08 13.03 12.97
CA LEU A 144 1.63 12.29 11.86
C LEU A 144 0.60 11.33 11.25
N SER A 145 0.50 11.36 9.93
CA SER A 145 -0.21 10.38 9.10
C SER A 145 0.78 9.79 8.10
N VAL A 146 0.93 8.46 8.11
CA VAL A 146 1.82 7.73 7.20
C VAL A 146 0.98 6.87 6.27
N LYS A 147 1.16 7.07 4.96
CA LYS A 147 0.37 6.42 3.91
C LYS A 147 1.30 5.65 2.98
N LEU A 148 0.93 4.40 2.65
CA LEU A 148 1.60 3.62 1.61
C LEU A 148 0.77 3.66 0.32
N TYR A 149 1.45 3.91 -0.79
CA TYR A 149 0.87 3.93 -2.14
C TYR A 149 1.53 2.88 -3.03
N LYS A 150 0.75 2.31 -3.96
CA LYS A 150 1.20 1.54 -5.12
C LYS A 150 0.77 2.33 -6.38
N GLY A 151 1.71 2.97 -7.05
CA GLY A 151 1.38 4.02 -8.03
C GLY A 151 0.53 5.12 -7.38
N ASP A 152 -0.70 5.32 -7.88
CA ASP A 152 -1.66 6.29 -7.33
C ASP A 152 -2.64 5.65 -6.32
N GLU A 153 -2.67 4.34 -6.19
CA GLU A 153 -3.55 3.61 -5.27
C GLU A 153 -3.02 3.66 -3.84
N GLN A 154 -3.81 4.20 -2.90
CA GLN A 154 -3.48 4.15 -1.48
C GLN A 154 -3.79 2.77 -0.90
N LEU A 155 -2.78 2.03 -0.45
CA LEU A 155 -2.91 0.71 0.15
C LEU A 155 -3.21 0.76 1.65
N GLY A 156 -2.74 1.78 2.34
CA GLY A 156 -2.94 1.90 3.78
C GLY A 156 -2.63 3.29 4.32
N ASN A 157 -3.14 3.54 5.53
CA ASN A 157 -2.88 4.74 6.32
C ASN A 157 -2.72 4.37 7.79
N ARG A 158 -1.75 4.99 8.46
CA ARG A 158 -1.53 4.87 9.90
C ARG A 158 -1.43 6.26 10.52
N SER A 159 -2.18 6.49 11.60
CA SER A 159 -2.16 7.73 12.40
C SER A 159 -1.73 7.43 13.83
N PHE A 160 -1.19 8.43 14.53
CA PHE A 160 -0.60 8.33 15.86
C PHE A 160 -1.34 9.21 16.88
N THR A 161 -2.64 9.39 16.74
CA THR A 161 -3.44 10.36 17.53
C THR A 161 -3.37 10.17 19.04
N HIS A 162 -3.01 8.98 19.52
CA HIS A 162 -2.87 8.66 20.95
C HIS A 162 -1.45 8.86 21.47
N ASP A 163 -0.47 9.15 20.60
CA ASP A 163 0.89 9.44 21.02
C ASP A 163 0.98 10.85 21.57
N SER A 164 1.38 10.98 22.84
CA SER A 164 1.56 12.26 23.52
C SER A 164 2.98 12.83 23.41
N THR A 165 3.88 12.13 22.73
CA THR A 165 5.28 12.55 22.58
C THR A 165 5.36 13.85 21.77
N ARG A 166 6.02 14.86 22.37
CA ARG A 166 6.19 16.18 21.76
C ARG A 166 7.54 16.33 21.07
N PHE A 167 8.52 15.52 21.48
CA PHE A 167 9.89 15.52 20.94
C PHE A 167 9.94 14.79 19.60
N PRO A 168 10.97 15.05 18.76
CA PRO A 168 11.18 14.33 17.53
C PRO A 168 11.35 12.82 17.75
N VAL A 169 10.65 12.04 16.96
CA VAL A 169 10.64 10.57 16.99
C VAL A 169 10.95 9.98 15.62
N ASN A 170 11.38 8.73 15.65
CA ASN A 170 11.51 7.89 14.46
C ASN A 170 10.39 6.86 14.45
N GLU A 171 9.61 6.82 13.38
CA GLU A 171 8.49 5.90 13.24
C GLU A 171 8.77 4.85 12.18
N SER A 172 8.45 3.58 12.51
CA SER A 172 8.54 2.45 11.59
C SER A 172 7.16 1.82 11.45
N VAL A 173 6.53 2.03 10.29
CA VAL A 173 5.14 1.66 10.04
C VAL A 173 5.06 0.50 9.06
N PRO A 174 4.73 -0.72 9.53
CA PRO A 174 4.56 -1.88 8.66
C PRO A 174 3.19 -1.85 7.96
N PHE A 175 3.20 -2.17 6.67
CA PHE A 175 2.03 -2.38 5.84
C PHE A 175 2.07 -3.77 5.22
N PRO A 176 1.09 -4.64 5.51
CA PRO A 176 0.96 -5.93 4.85
C PRO A 176 0.49 -5.75 3.41
N VAL A 177 1.13 -6.46 2.48
CA VAL A 177 0.81 -6.43 1.05
C VAL A 177 0.78 -7.86 0.52
N THR A 178 -0.31 -8.25 -0.15
CA THR A 178 -0.42 -9.53 -0.84
C THR A 178 -0.38 -9.29 -2.35
N PRO A 179 0.76 -9.56 -3.02
CA PRO A 179 0.93 -9.19 -4.42
C PRO A 179 0.19 -10.15 -5.36
N THR A 180 -0.25 -9.60 -6.48
CA THR A 180 -0.76 -10.30 -7.67
C THR A 180 0.28 -10.29 -8.79
N ARG A 181 -0.01 -10.93 -9.93
CA ARG A 181 0.86 -10.86 -11.12
C ARG A 181 0.99 -9.44 -11.67
N ALA A 182 -0.09 -8.67 -11.61
CA ALA A 182 -0.12 -7.29 -12.10
C ALA A 182 0.82 -6.36 -11.32
N ASP A 183 1.17 -6.75 -10.10
CA ASP A 183 2.05 -5.96 -9.23
C ASP A 183 3.54 -6.18 -9.53
N ASN A 184 3.89 -7.04 -10.51
CA ASN A 184 5.29 -7.25 -10.88
C ASN A 184 5.91 -5.98 -11.48
N GLY A 185 6.90 -5.42 -10.78
CA GLY A 185 7.53 -4.15 -11.14
C GLY A 185 6.73 -2.91 -10.74
N ALA A 186 5.65 -3.06 -9.97
CA ALA A 186 4.90 -1.93 -9.42
C ALA A 186 5.79 -1.07 -8.53
N GLU A 187 5.55 0.23 -8.55
CA GLU A 187 6.25 1.23 -7.73
C GLU A 187 5.47 1.50 -6.45
N TYR A 188 6.16 1.34 -5.32
CA TYR A 188 5.63 1.67 -4.00
C TYR A 188 6.26 2.96 -3.50
N THR A 189 5.46 3.83 -2.87
CA THR A 189 5.92 5.06 -2.23
C THR A 189 5.25 5.24 -0.87
N CYS A 190 6.01 5.76 0.08
CA CYS A 190 5.51 6.16 1.39
C CYS A 190 5.38 7.69 1.45
N VAL A 191 4.31 8.16 2.06
CA VAL A 191 4.06 9.60 2.29
C VAL A 191 3.80 9.82 3.77
N ALA A 192 4.63 10.65 4.38
CA ALA A 192 4.46 11.15 5.74
C ALA A 192 3.95 12.59 5.70
N GLU A 193 2.85 12.87 6.39
CA GLU A 193 2.17 14.15 6.43
C GLU A 193 1.86 14.55 7.86
N LEU A 194 2.20 15.78 8.27
CA LEU A 194 1.80 16.35 9.56
C LEU A 194 0.48 17.11 9.40
N GLN A 195 -0.59 16.60 9.99
CA GLN A 195 -1.95 17.17 9.97
C GLN A 195 -2.16 18.11 11.16
N LEU A 196 -1.48 19.24 11.17
CA LEU A 196 -1.37 20.16 12.31
C LEU A 196 -2.66 20.90 12.65
N GLY A 197 -3.69 20.84 11.81
CA GLY A 197 -4.98 21.46 12.05
C GLY A 197 -5.01 22.98 11.86
N PRO A 198 -5.95 23.67 12.51
CA PRO A 198 -6.08 25.13 12.42
C PRO A 198 -4.80 25.83 12.89
N GLY A 199 -4.40 26.88 12.19
CA GLY A 199 -3.15 27.60 12.47
C GLY A 199 -1.88 26.94 11.92
N GLY A 200 -1.96 25.70 11.43
CA GLY A 200 -0.84 25.03 10.76
C GLY A 200 -0.59 25.56 9.34
N PRO A 201 0.62 25.31 8.81
CA PRO A 201 0.98 25.71 7.46
C PRO A 201 0.11 25.01 6.41
N LYS A 202 -0.15 25.70 5.30
CA LYS A 202 -0.86 25.15 4.14
C LYS A 202 0.00 25.28 2.90
N PRO A 203 0.28 24.17 2.17
CA PRO A 203 -0.12 22.79 2.47
C PRO A 203 0.53 22.23 3.74
N ASN A 204 -0.04 21.13 4.26
CA ASN A 204 0.54 20.40 5.39
C ASN A 204 1.98 19.98 5.10
N PRO A 205 2.89 20.03 6.10
CA PRO A 205 4.25 19.53 5.94
C PRO A 205 4.23 18.05 5.54
N THR A 206 4.73 17.76 4.34
CA THR A 206 4.66 16.45 3.72
C THR A 206 6.03 16.05 3.18
N LYS A 207 6.40 14.79 3.39
CA LYS A 207 7.60 14.18 2.80
C LYS A 207 7.25 12.84 2.17
N ARG A 208 7.82 12.56 1.00
CA ARG A 208 7.61 11.32 0.25
C ARG A 208 8.94 10.55 0.13
N SER A 209 8.87 9.22 0.21
CA SER A 209 10.01 8.37 -0.08
C SER A 209 10.35 8.36 -1.57
N PRO A 210 11.59 8.02 -1.95
CA PRO A 210 11.87 7.54 -3.30
C PRO A 210 10.95 6.36 -3.65
N PRO A 211 10.53 6.22 -4.94
CA PRO A 211 9.75 5.07 -5.37
C PRO A 211 10.59 3.80 -5.33
N LEU A 212 10.01 2.71 -4.85
CA LEU A 212 10.63 1.39 -4.78
C LEU A 212 9.91 0.43 -5.74
N LYS A 213 10.60 -0.04 -6.78
CA LYS A 213 10.08 -1.08 -7.69
C LYS A 213 10.19 -2.46 -7.04
N MET A 214 9.07 -3.18 -6.98
CA MET A 214 9.02 -4.50 -6.35
C MET A 214 8.82 -5.61 -7.39
N PRO A 215 9.78 -6.55 -7.53
CA PRO A 215 9.58 -7.74 -8.34
C PRO A 215 8.64 -8.73 -7.63
N VAL A 216 7.64 -9.24 -8.36
CA VAL A 216 6.78 -10.32 -7.89
C VAL A 216 7.18 -11.61 -8.60
N VAL A 217 7.52 -12.64 -7.82
CA VAL A 217 8.01 -13.91 -8.34
C VAL A 217 6.94 -14.99 -8.27
N TYR A 218 6.87 -15.86 -9.32
CA TYR A 218 5.92 -16.95 -9.39
C TYR A 218 6.39 -18.09 -10.32
N LYS A 219 5.84 -19.29 -10.05
CA LYS A 219 6.09 -20.46 -10.87
C LYS A 219 5.50 -20.29 -12.27
N PRO A 220 6.03 -21.00 -13.30
CA PRO A 220 5.45 -21.00 -14.62
C PRO A 220 3.97 -21.46 -14.63
N SER A 221 3.18 -20.88 -15.51
CA SER A 221 1.80 -21.22 -15.80
C SER A 221 1.62 -21.22 -17.30
N LEU A 222 1.11 -22.32 -17.87
CA LEU A 222 0.90 -22.45 -19.30
C LEU A 222 -0.06 -21.36 -19.83
N LEU A 223 0.23 -20.83 -21.01
CA LEU A 223 -0.63 -19.90 -21.73
C LEU A 223 -1.68 -20.59 -22.62
N SER A 224 -1.62 -21.92 -22.70
CA SER A 224 -2.57 -22.77 -23.44
C SER A 224 -2.94 -23.99 -22.60
N ALA A 225 -3.83 -24.85 -23.10
CA ALA A 225 -4.22 -26.09 -22.42
C ALA A 225 -2.99 -26.97 -22.11
N ALA A 226 -3.04 -27.65 -20.96
CA ALA A 226 -1.97 -28.55 -20.52
C ALA A 226 -1.91 -29.85 -21.38
N GLU A 227 -3.02 -30.19 -21.99
CA GLU A 227 -3.12 -31.34 -22.92
C GLU A 227 -3.64 -30.85 -24.26
N GLU A 228 -3.02 -31.31 -25.35
CA GLU A 228 -3.38 -30.99 -26.72
C GLU A 228 -3.22 -32.20 -27.61
N ASN A 229 -4.21 -32.48 -28.46
CA ASN A 229 -4.13 -33.52 -29.48
C ASN A 229 -4.08 -32.88 -30.86
N VAL A 230 -3.08 -33.23 -31.63
CA VAL A 230 -2.85 -32.70 -32.97
C VAL A 230 -2.65 -33.84 -33.97
N GLU A 231 -3.14 -33.64 -35.18
CA GLU A 231 -3.05 -34.63 -36.24
C GLU A 231 -2.29 -34.06 -37.44
N VAL A 232 -1.49 -34.90 -38.08
CA VAL A 232 -0.79 -34.55 -39.32
C VAL A 232 -0.83 -35.75 -40.27
N ARG A 233 -0.88 -35.50 -41.57
CA ARG A 233 -0.72 -36.58 -42.58
C ARG A 233 0.76 -36.96 -42.69
N GLU A 234 0.99 -38.23 -42.97
CA GLU A 234 2.36 -38.70 -43.28
C GLU A 234 2.99 -37.89 -44.41
N GLY A 235 4.24 -37.46 -44.21
CA GLY A 235 4.97 -36.51 -45.09
C GLY A 235 4.61 -35.05 -44.91
N GLY A 236 3.56 -34.72 -44.14
CA GLY A 236 3.19 -33.34 -43.80
C GLY A 236 4.14 -32.68 -42.80
N SER A 237 4.04 -31.36 -42.64
CA SER A 237 4.77 -30.61 -41.61
C SER A 237 3.88 -30.15 -40.49
N ILE A 238 4.41 -30.14 -39.28
CA ILE A 238 3.69 -29.64 -38.09
C ILE A 238 4.67 -28.92 -37.13
N VAL A 239 4.16 -27.92 -36.40
CA VAL A 239 4.88 -27.20 -35.36
C VAL A 239 4.09 -27.33 -34.06
N LEU A 240 4.68 -27.99 -33.07
CA LEU A 240 4.17 -28.08 -31.72
C LEU A 240 4.66 -26.87 -30.93
N LYS A 241 3.77 -26.21 -30.14
CA LYS A 241 4.09 -24.99 -29.42
C LYS A 241 3.90 -25.13 -27.90
N CYS A 242 4.85 -24.63 -27.15
CA CYS A 242 4.80 -24.53 -25.70
C CYS A 242 5.14 -23.12 -25.27
N SER A 243 4.24 -22.50 -24.50
CA SER A 243 4.46 -21.18 -23.96
C SER A 243 3.90 -21.09 -22.53
N ALA A 244 4.63 -20.40 -21.67
CA ALA A 244 4.26 -20.23 -20.27
C ALA A 244 4.69 -18.84 -19.78
N ASP A 245 3.90 -18.29 -18.86
CA ASP A 245 4.20 -17.09 -18.11
C ASP A 245 4.76 -17.46 -16.74
N GLY A 246 5.88 -16.85 -16.35
CA GLY A 246 6.54 -17.09 -15.07
C GLY A 246 7.58 -15.99 -14.76
N ASN A 247 7.80 -15.71 -13.50
CA ASN A 247 8.85 -14.77 -13.12
C ASN A 247 9.78 -15.41 -12.05
N PRO A 248 11.07 -15.60 -12.38
CA PRO A 248 11.78 -15.35 -13.64
C PRO A 248 11.18 -16.10 -14.83
N ALA A 249 11.44 -15.58 -16.04
CA ALA A 249 11.01 -16.22 -17.28
C ALA A 249 11.42 -17.71 -17.32
N PRO A 250 10.52 -18.61 -17.71
CA PRO A 250 10.80 -20.04 -17.70
C PRO A 250 11.81 -20.44 -18.79
N LYS A 251 12.62 -21.45 -18.49
CA LYS A 251 13.39 -22.22 -19.47
C LYS A 251 12.53 -23.41 -19.87
N TYR A 252 12.65 -23.81 -21.16
CA TYR A 252 11.88 -24.92 -21.71
C TYR A 252 12.79 -26.12 -21.92
N GLU A 253 12.23 -27.32 -21.67
CA GLU A 253 12.86 -28.62 -21.89
C GLU A 253 11.78 -29.55 -22.49
N TRP A 254 12.08 -30.16 -23.65
CA TRP A 254 11.20 -31.10 -24.27
C TRP A 254 11.63 -32.54 -23.95
N LYS A 255 10.65 -33.40 -23.64
CA LYS A 255 10.86 -34.81 -23.46
C LYS A 255 10.03 -35.57 -24.47
N TYR A 256 10.70 -36.27 -25.34
CA TYR A 256 10.16 -37.16 -26.33
C TYR A 256 11.25 -38.16 -26.76
N ARG A 257 10.87 -39.23 -27.44
CA ARG A 257 11.83 -40.17 -28.03
C ARG A 257 12.49 -39.51 -29.24
N ILE A 258 13.82 -39.48 -29.30
CA ILE A 258 14.59 -38.81 -30.35
C ILE A 258 14.16 -39.33 -31.73
N ALA A 259 14.02 -38.41 -32.67
CA ALA A 259 13.79 -38.65 -34.08
C ALA A 259 14.59 -37.64 -34.91
N ASP A 260 15.23 -38.09 -35.98
CA ASP A 260 16.21 -37.26 -36.75
C ASP A 260 15.58 -36.07 -37.49
N ASN A 261 14.25 -36.10 -37.69
CA ASN A 261 13.49 -35.02 -38.35
C ASN A 261 12.84 -34.03 -37.42
N VAL A 262 13.29 -33.90 -36.13
CA VAL A 262 12.74 -33.01 -35.14
C VAL A 262 13.74 -31.89 -34.83
N GLN A 263 13.27 -30.65 -34.87
CA GLN A 263 14.06 -29.44 -34.54
C GLN A 263 13.39 -28.65 -33.43
N GLU A 264 14.15 -28.35 -32.35
CA GLU A 264 13.69 -27.52 -31.26
C GLU A 264 14.18 -26.08 -31.43
N ILE A 265 13.27 -25.10 -31.28
CA ILE A 265 13.59 -23.68 -31.36
C ILE A 265 12.87 -22.98 -30.21
N THR A 266 13.63 -22.20 -29.42
CA THR A 266 13.06 -21.33 -28.40
C THR A 266 13.35 -19.87 -28.74
N LYS A 267 12.31 -19.09 -28.95
CA LYS A 267 12.41 -17.67 -29.28
C LYS A 267 11.25 -16.91 -28.65
N ASP A 268 11.53 -15.70 -28.14
CA ASP A 268 10.54 -14.75 -27.60
C ASP A 268 9.59 -15.38 -26.57
N GLY A 269 10.12 -16.23 -25.67
CA GLY A 269 9.34 -16.87 -24.61
C GLY A 269 8.46 -18.03 -25.08
N VAL A 270 8.56 -18.45 -26.33
CA VAL A 270 7.87 -19.60 -26.89
C VAL A 270 8.88 -20.67 -27.33
N SER A 271 8.65 -21.91 -26.90
CA SER A 271 9.44 -23.06 -27.38
C SER A 271 8.60 -23.90 -28.35
N THR A 272 9.23 -24.28 -29.46
CA THR A 272 8.58 -25.04 -30.54
C THR A 272 9.40 -26.24 -30.90
N VAL A 273 8.67 -27.33 -31.24
CA VAL A 273 9.17 -28.54 -31.92
C VAL A 273 8.65 -28.52 -33.35
N ASN A 274 9.55 -28.39 -34.32
CA ASN A 274 9.23 -28.38 -35.75
C ASN A 274 9.52 -29.75 -36.36
N ILE A 275 8.53 -30.34 -37.01
CA ILE A 275 8.60 -31.62 -37.68
C ILE A 275 8.27 -31.40 -39.17
N PRO A 276 9.25 -31.23 -40.06
CA PRO A 276 9.05 -30.80 -41.47
C PRO A 276 8.46 -31.92 -42.34
N ARG A 277 8.69 -33.18 -42.01
CA ARG A 277 8.14 -34.37 -42.70
C ARG A 277 7.80 -35.44 -41.70
N ALA A 278 6.53 -35.40 -41.21
CA ALA A 278 6.06 -36.33 -40.22
C ALA A 278 5.97 -37.76 -40.74
N SER A 279 6.43 -38.70 -39.98
CA SER A 279 6.34 -40.14 -40.24
C SER A 279 5.73 -40.88 -39.06
N SER A 280 5.40 -42.13 -39.18
CA SER A 280 4.90 -42.95 -38.07
C SER A 280 5.82 -42.98 -36.85
N SER A 281 7.12 -42.68 -37.05
CA SER A 281 8.09 -42.54 -35.98
C SER A 281 7.85 -41.28 -35.12
N ASN A 282 7.05 -40.32 -35.59
CA ASN A 282 6.68 -39.11 -34.83
C ASN A 282 5.35 -39.23 -34.10
N ASP A 283 4.58 -40.31 -34.32
CA ASP A 283 3.29 -40.61 -33.65
C ASP A 283 3.54 -40.94 -32.17
N ARG A 284 3.40 -39.92 -31.29
CA ARG A 284 3.70 -40.02 -29.86
C ARG A 284 3.31 -38.79 -29.08
N VAL A 285 3.53 -38.85 -27.76
CA VAL A 285 3.43 -37.71 -26.84
C VAL A 285 4.75 -36.93 -26.81
N TYR A 286 4.65 -35.60 -26.92
CA TYR A 286 5.70 -34.64 -26.71
C TYR A 286 5.39 -33.89 -25.43
N GLU A 287 6.27 -34.02 -24.42
CA GLU A 287 6.09 -33.40 -23.12
C GLU A 287 7.01 -32.17 -23.03
N CYS A 288 6.42 -30.98 -22.88
CA CYS A 288 7.14 -29.71 -22.67
C CYS A 288 7.14 -29.32 -21.21
N HIS A 289 8.32 -29.12 -20.64
CA HIS A 289 8.51 -28.64 -19.28
C HIS A 289 8.95 -27.17 -19.31
N ALA A 290 8.08 -26.25 -18.87
CA ALA A 290 8.45 -24.85 -18.62
C ALA A 290 8.86 -24.71 -17.16
N LYS A 291 10.13 -24.41 -16.87
CA LYS A 291 10.72 -24.43 -15.52
C LYS A 291 11.39 -23.11 -15.15
N ASN A 292 11.14 -22.63 -13.92
CA ASN A 292 11.96 -21.65 -13.26
C ASN A 292 12.31 -22.12 -11.83
N ARG A 293 13.02 -21.29 -11.03
CA ARG A 293 13.43 -21.66 -9.67
C ARG A 293 12.25 -21.84 -8.69
N TYR A 294 11.02 -21.46 -9.08
CA TYR A 294 9.83 -21.53 -8.23
C TYR A 294 8.90 -22.69 -8.60
N GLY A 295 9.15 -23.38 -9.71
CA GLY A 295 8.38 -24.54 -10.10
C GLY A 295 8.46 -24.89 -11.57
N VAL A 296 7.62 -25.86 -11.97
CA VAL A 296 7.52 -26.39 -13.33
C VAL A 296 6.06 -26.40 -13.74
N ALA A 297 5.79 -26.07 -15.01
CA ALA A 297 4.52 -26.34 -15.68
C ALA A 297 4.78 -27.30 -16.85
N THR A 298 3.93 -28.30 -17.00
CA THR A 298 4.08 -29.36 -18.02
C THR A 298 2.94 -29.28 -19.00
N LYS A 299 3.24 -29.35 -20.31
CA LYS A 299 2.27 -29.48 -21.40
C LYS A 299 2.54 -30.77 -22.16
N ASN A 300 1.50 -31.59 -22.36
CA ASN A 300 1.50 -32.80 -23.12
C ASN A 300 0.85 -32.56 -24.48
N ILE A 301 1.55 -32.84 -25.58
CA ILE A 301 1.00 -32.77 -26.94
C ILE A 301 1.05 -34.18 -27.55
N THR A 302 -0.09 -34.75 -27.79
CA THR A 302 -0.22 -36.05 -28.47
C THR A 302 -0.29 -35.78 -29.97
N LEU A 303 0.74 -36.17 -30.68
CA LEU A 303 0.77 -36.09 -32.14
C LEU A 303 0.36 -37.45 -32.73
N THR A 304 -0.67 -37.41 -33.57
CA THR A 304 -1.13 -38.58 -34.37
C THR A 304 -0.79 -38.37 -35.83
N VAL A 305 -0.04 -39.30 -36.39
CA VAL A 305 0.31 -39.30 -37.83
C VAL A 305 -0.61 -40.23 -38.61
N LYS A 306 -1.52 -39.64 -39.39
CA LYS A 306 -2.43 -40.39 -40.24
C LYS A 306 -1.74 -40.85 -41.52
N GLY A 307 -1.64 -42.16 -41.73
CA GLY A 307 -1.09 -42.73 -42.94
C GLY A 307 -1.85 -42.25 -44.18
N GLY A 308 -1.14 -42.02 -45.27
CA GLY A 308 -1.74 -41.79 -46.59
C GLY A 308 -2.52 -43.01 -47.05
N THR A 309 -3.59 -42.83 -47.82
CA THR A 309 -4.30 -43.97 -48.46
C THR A 309 -3.28 -44.81 -49.23
N PRO A 310 -3.10 -46.10 -48.88
CA PRO A 310 -2.05 -46.89 -49.53
C PRO A 310 -2.30 -46.89 -51.03
N TRP A 311 -1.39 -46.36 -51.81
CA TRP A 311 -1.44 -46.31 -53.28
C TRP A 311 -1.78 -47.65 -53.84
N ILE A 312 -1.39 -48.75 -53.15
CA ILE A 312 -1.71 -50.16 -53.50
C ILE A 312 -3.23 -50.36 -53.53
N MET A 313 -4.02 -49.85 -52.60
CA MET A 313 -5.46 -49.95 -52.60
C MET A 313 -6.12 -49.24 -53.79
N ILE A 314 -5.58 -48.05 -54.12
CA ILE A 314 -6.05 -47.29 -55.29
C ILE A 314 -5.71 -48.02 -56.58
N ILE A 315 -4.50 -48.52 -56.68
CA ILE A 315 -4.06 -49.34 -57.87
C ILE A 315 -4.87 -50.57 -57.98
N LEU A 316 -5.14 -51.34 -56.91
CA LEU A 316 -5.97 -52.52 -56.92
C LEU A 316 -7.44 -52.20 -57.29
N LEU A 317 -7.95 -51.07 -56.85
CA LEU A 317 -9.31 -50.64 -57.25
C LEU A 317 -9.37 -50.28 -58.72
N ILE A 318 -8.38 -49.59 -59.24
CA ILE A 318 -8.25 -49.25 -60.69
C ILE A 318 -8.15 -50.55 -61.52
N ILE A 319 -7.26 -51.44 -61.11
CA ILE A 319 -7.11 -52.75 -61.79
C ILE A 319 -8.43 -53.53 -61.75
N GLY A 320 -9.11 -53.61 -60.62
CA GLY A 320 -10.39 -54.24 -60.45
C GLY A 320 -11.49 -53.68 -61.38
N VAL A 321 -11.55 -52.33 -61.47
CA VAL A 321 -12.50 -51.63 -62.37
C VAL A 321 -12.16 -51.90 -63.84
N VAL A 322 -10.90 -51.90 -64.24
CA VAL A 322 -10.43 -52.14 -65.60
C VAL A 322 -10.75 -53.60 -66.00
N LEU A 323 -10.53 -54.57 -65.12
CA LEU A 323 -10.87 -56.01 -65.37
C LEU A 323 -12.38 -56.18 -65.47
N ALA A 324 -13.19 -55.55 -64.62
CA ALA A 324 -14.66 -55.60 -64.69
C ALA A 324 -15.17 -55.04 -66.04
N ILE A 325 -14.65 -53.93 -66.50
CA ILE A 325 -15.00 -53.36 -67.80
C ILE A 325 -14.59 -54.28 -68.95
N ALA A 326 -13.38 -54.86 -68.87
CA ALA A 326 -12.95 -55.83 -69.90
C ALA A 326 -13.84 -57.09 -70.03
N ILE A 327 -14.32 -57.57 -68.87
CA ILE A 327 -15.24 -58.74 -68.84
C ILE A 327 -16.60 -58.30 -69.44
N ILE A 328 -17.12 -57.16 -69.13
CA ILE A 328 -18.41 -56.64 -69.66
C ILE A 328 -18.32 -56.47 -71.18
N VAL A 329 -17.23 -55.82 -71.69
CA VAL A 329 -16.99 -55.56 -73.10
C VAL A 329 -16.74 -56.88 -73.85
N GLY A 330 -16.02 -57.86 -73.26
CA GLY A 330 -15.80 -59.20 -73.80
C GLY A 330 -17.06 -60.02 -73.87
N GLY A 331 -17.92 -59.98 -72.81
CA GLY A 331 -19.21 -60.63 -72.75
C GLY A 331 -20.20 -60.19 -73.84
N ILE A 332 -20.23 -58.87 -74.08
CA ILE A 332 -21.10 -58.29 -75.12
C ILE A 332 -20.67 -58.71 -76.51
N LYS A 333 -19.38 -58.93 -76.79
CA LYS A 333 -18.89 -59.44 -78.06
C LYS A 333 -19.21 -60.93 -78.25
N PHE A 334 -19.44 -61.69 -77.20
CA PHE A 334 -19.75 -63.16 -77.30
C PHE A 334 -21.23 -63.40 -77.43
N CYS A 335 -22.12 -62.51 -77.02
CA CYS A 335 -23.58 -62.63 -77.12
C CYS A 335 -24.17 -62.05 -78.43
N GLY A 336 -23.32 -61.41 -79.30
CA GLY A 336 -23.74 -60.80 -80.52
C GLY A 336 -23.30 -61.49 -81.81
N ARG A 337 -23.09 -62.81 -81.75
CA ARG A 337 -22.91 -63.68 -82.94
C ARG A 337 -23.96 -64.74 -83.01
#